data_999d4886c4f64912d0ef3e231c4aea6f
#
_entry.id   999d4886c4f64912d0ef3e231c4aea6f
#
_cell.length_a   1.000
_cell.length_b   1.000
_cell.length_c   1.000
_cell.angle_alpha   90.00
_cell.angle_beta   90.00
_cell.angle_gamma   90.00
#
_symmetry.space_group_name_H-M   'P 1'
#
loop_
_entity.id
_entity.type
_entity.pdbx_description
1 polymer ?
#
loop_
_entity_poly.entity_id
_entity_poly.type
_entity_poly.pdbx_seq_one_letter_code
_entity_poly.pdbx_strand_id
1 'polypeptide(L)'
;ATPEQLGMESHFARLRLLDPNRFHDFAQFVEEQKNYRPVADAVAMLLAGNKLSNDELNMLGEMIGEQDIEPLLQAANSDSEDAQSARQELVSMLMDRHGTSRVLFRNTRNGVKGFPKRELHTIKLPLPTQYQTAIKVSGIMGARKSAEDRARDMLYPERIYQEFEGDNATWWNFDPRVEWLMGYLTSHRSQKVLVICAKAATALQLEQVLREREGIRAAVFHEGMSIIERDRAAAWFAEEDTGAQVLLCSEIGSEGRNFQFASHMVMFDLPFNPDLLEQRIGRLDRIGQAHDIQIHVPYLEKTAQSVLVRWYHEGLDAFEHTCPTGRTIYDSVYNDLINYLASPDQTEGFDDLIKNCREQHEALKADRKSVV
;
A
#
# COMPACT_ATOMS: atom_id res chain seq x y z
N ALA A 1 -10.42 2.67 -1.15
CA ALA A 1 -10.20 1.32 -1.68
C ALA A 1 -9.55 1.44 -3.04
N THR A 2 -8.42 0.81 -3.26
CA THR A 2 -7.83 0.70 -4.59
C THR A 2 -8.68 -0.25 -5.41
N PRO A 3 -9.20 0.15 -6.57
CA PRO A 3 -10.17 -0.63 -7.33
C PRO A 3 -9.71 -2.03 -7.73
N GLU A 4 -8.40 -2.25 -7.86
CA GLU A 4 -7.81 -3.48 -8.40
C GLU A 4 -7.55 -4.59 -7.37
N GLN A 5 -7.65 -4.30 -6.08
CA GLN A 5 -7.27 -5.27 -5.02
C GLN A 5 -8.20 -6.47 -4.88
N LEU A 6 -9.45 -6.35 -5.32
CA LEU A 6 -10.43 -7.44 -5.25
C LEU A 6 -10.60 -8.16 -6.59
N GLY A 7 -9.65 -7.97 -7.52
CA GLY A 7 -9.68 -8.57 -8.85
C GLY A 7 -10.50 -7.80 -9.87
N MET A 8 -10.32 -8.19 -11.14
CA MET A 8 -10.90 -7.49 -12.31
C MET A 8 -12.44 -7.50 -12.31
N GLU A 9 -13.07 -8.56 -11.83
CA GLU A 9 -14.53 -8.68 -11.74
C GLU A 9 -15.13 -7.66 -10.77
N SER A 10 -14.48 -7.47 -9.62
CA SER A 10 -14.90 -6.49 -8.61
C SER A 10 -14.70 -5.06 -9.09
N HIS A 11 -13.63 -4.80 -9.84
CA HIS A 11 -13.39 -3.52 -10.49
C HIS A 11 -14.47 -3.21 -11.54
N PHE A 12 -14.75 -4.16 -12.42
CA PHE A 12 -15.82 -4.06 -13.41
C PHE A 12 -17.20 -3.79 -12.76
N ALA A 13 -17.53 -4.52 -11.70
CA ALA A 13 -18.81 -4.33 -11.00
C ALA A 13 -18.98 -2.89 -10.48
N ARG A 14 -17.91 -2.27 -9.98
CA ARG A 14 -17.92 -0.87 -9.52
C ARG A 14 -18.05 0.12 -10.67
N LEU A 15 -17.36 -0.10 -11.78
CA LEU A 15 -17.47 0.73 -12.98
C LEU A 15 -18.88 0.64 -13.58
N ARG A 16 -19.48 -0.55 -13.59
CA ARG A 16 -20.87 -0.78 -14.03
C ARG A 16 -21.89 -0.03 -13.16
N LEU A 17 -21.65 0.14 -11.87
CA LEU A 17 -22.50 0.97 -11.00
C LEU A 17 -22.40 2.46 -11.33
N LEU A 18 -21.25 2.92 -11.83
CA LEU A 18 -21.03 4.32 -12.20
C LEU A 18 -21.58 4.65 -13.60
N ASP A 19 -21.36 3.75 -14.56
CA ASP A 19 -21.83 3.89 -15.93
C ASP A 19 -22.26 2.51 -16.50
N PRO A 20 -23.53 2.08 -16.27
CA PRO A 20 -24.00 0.77 -16.73
C PRO A 20 -24.12 0.65 -18.25
N ASN A 21 -24.22 1.76 -18.99
CA ASN A 21 -24.31 1.74 -20.44
C ASN A 21 -22.97 1.44 -21.10
N ARG A 22 -21.87 1.93 -20.51
CA ARG A 22 -20.52 1.69 -21.01
C ARG A 22 -19.96 0.34 -20.52
N PHE A 23 -20.15 0.01 -19.26
CA PHE A 23 -19.64 -1.21 -18.63
C PHE A 23 -20.73 -2.26 -18.50
N HIS A 24 -21.30 -2.70 -19.65
CA HIS A 24 -22.39 -3.67 -19.66
C HIS A 24 -21.93 -5.12 -19.86
N ASP A 25 -20.76 -5.33 -20.47
CA ASP A 25 -20.18 -6.63 -20.79
C ASP A 25 -18.78 -6.80 -20.19
N PHE A 26 -18.62 -7.85 -19.36
CA PHE A 26 -17.36 -8.13 -18.69
C PHE A 26 -16.26 -8.64 -19.65
N ALA A 27 -16.65 -9.44 -20.66
CA ALA A 27 -15.68 -9.96 -21.62
C ALA A 27 -15.08 -8.83 -22.48
N GLN A 28 -15.93 -7.90 -22.91
CA GLN A 28 -15.51 -6.69 -23.62
C GLN A 28 -14.59 -5.83 -22.75
N PHE A 29 -14.93 -5.65 -21.47
CA PHE A 29 -14.09 -4.92 -20.52
C PHE A 29 -12.70 -5.55 -20.35
N VAL A 30 -12.61 -6.87 -20.25
CA VAL A 30 -11.32 -7.59 -20.16
C VAL A 30 -10.49 -7.41 -21.42
N GLU A 31 -11.12 -7.41 -22.59
CA GLU A 31 -10.46 -7.15 -23.87
C GLU A 31 -9.93 -5.71 -23.98
N GLU A 32 -10.74 -4.74 -23.58
CA GLU A 32 -10.35 -3.33 -23.50
C GLU A 32 -9.18 -3.11 -22.53
N GLN A 33 -9.15 -3.80 -21.40
CA GLN A 33 -8.02 -3.72 -20.45
C GLN A 33 -6.70 -4.27 -21.03
N LYS A 34 -6.76 -5.31 -21.86
CA LYS A 34 -5.57 -5.82 -22.57
C LYS A 34 -5.01 -4.81 -23.56
N ASN A 35 -5.88 -4.01 -24.16
CA ASN A 35 -5.55 -2.98 -25.14
C ASN A 35 -5.13 -1.64 -24.49
N TYR A 36 -5.17 -1.54 -23.17
CA TYR A 36 -4.84 -0.29 -22.47
C TYR A 36 -3.35 0.12 -22.62
N ARG A 37 -2.46 -0.87 -22.64
CA ARG A 37 -1.02 -0.61 -22.80
C ARG A 37 -0.65 0.01 -24.14
N PRO A 38 -1.16 -0.49 -25.30
CA PRO A 38 -1.00 0.18 -26.58
C PRO A 38 -1.54 1.62 -26.62
N VAL A 39 -2.67 1.89 -25.95
CA VAL A 39 -3.22 3.25 -25.85
C VAL A 39 -2.33 4.17 -25.02
N ALA A 40 -1.80 3.69 -23.91
CA ALA A 40 -0.87 4.45 -23.06
C ALA A 40 0.43 4.77 -23.83
N ASP A 41 0.95 3.81 -24.59
CA ASP A 41 2.14 3.98 -25.42
C ASP A 41 1.88 5.00 -26.55
N ALA A 42 0.69 4.98 -27.16
CA ALA A 42 0.27 5.94 -28.19
C ALA A 42 0.14 7.37 -27.62
N VAL A 43 -0.43 7.52 -26.44
CA VAL A 43 -0.50 8.81 -25.73
C VAL A 43 0.90 9.33 -25.39
N ALA A 44 1.78 8.47 -24.89
CA ALA A 44 3.17 8.84 -24.60
C ALA A 44 3.93 9.31 -25.85
N MET A 45 3.74 8.64 -26.99
CA MET A 45 4.31 9.05 -28.28
C MET A 45 3.83 10.43 -28.71
N LEU A 46 2.53 10.72 -28.64
CA LEU A 46 1.97 12.02 -28.99
C LEU A 46 2.52 13.15 -28.10
N LEU A 47 2.67 12.88 -26.79
CA LEU A 47 3.18 13.85 -25.82
C LEU A 47 4.70 14.07 -25.93
N ALA A 48 5.46 13.08 -26.40
CA ALA A 48 6.90 13.21 -26.63
C ALA A 48 7.27 14.24 -27.70
N GLY A 49 6.32 14.63 -28.53
CA GLY A 49 6.50 15.72 -29.53
C GLY A 49 7.36 15.35 -30.75
N ASN A 50 7.78 14.10 -30.87
CA ASN A 50 8.56 13.63 -32.01
C ASN A 50 7.70 13.49 -33.26
N LYS A 51 8.34 13.51 -34.46
CA LYS A 51 7.66 13.17 -35.69
C LYS A 51 7.28 11.70 -35.70
N LEU A 52 6.02 11.42 -35.99
CA LEU A 52 5.46 10.09 -36.07
C LEU A 52 5.74 9.48 -37.47
N SER A 53 6.05 8.19 -37.49
CA SER A 53 6.15 7.41 -38.72
C SER A 53 4.77 7.12 -39.30
N ASN A 54 4.72 6.75 -40.60
CA ASN A 54 3.46 6.42 -41.26
C ASN A 54 2.74 5.23 -40.57
N ASP A 55 3.50 4.26 -40.06
CA ASP A 55 2.93 3.12 -39.35
C ASP A 55 2.28 3.54 -38.01
N GLU A 56 2.92 4.48 -37.29
CA GLU A 56 2.37 5.03 -36.04
C GLU A 56 1.12 5.90 -36.31
N LEU A 57 1.08 6.66 -37.37
CA LEU A 57 -0.10 7.42 -37.78
C LEU A 57 -1.27 6.51 -38.15
N ASN A 58 -1.00 5.43 -38.91
CA ASN A 58 -2.03 4.43 -39.24
C ASN A 58 -2.57 3.75 -38.00
N MET A 59 -1.68 3.34 -37.07
CA MET A 59 -2.08 2.73 -35.77
C MET A 59 -2.95 3.68 -34.97
N LEU A 60 -2.61 4.94 -34.85
CA LEU A 60 -3.41 5.97 -34.18
C LEU A 60 -4.78 6.13 -34.83
N GLY A 61 -4.83 6.16 -36.18
CA GLY A 61 -6.08 6.24 -36.92
C GLY A 61 -7.01 5.06 -36.66
N GLU A 62 -6.48 3.83 -36.63
CA GLU A 62 -7.24 2.62 -36.28
C GLU A 62 -7.74 2.64 -34.84
N MET A 63 -6.91 3.09 -33.90
CA MET A 63 -7.30 3.17 -32.48
C MET A 63 -8.40 4.20 -32.23
N ILE A 64 -8.37 5.35 -32.91
CA ILE A 64 -9.37 6.40 -32.75
C ILE A 64 -10.62 6.07 -33.56
N GLY A 65 -10.48 5.50 -34.80
CA GLY A 65 -11.57 4.94 -35.61
C GLY A 65 -12.69 5.92 -35.94
N GLU A 66 -12.41 7.23 -36.02
CA GLU A 66 -13.35 8.25 -36.49
C GLU A 66 -13.13 8.52 -37.97
N GLN A 67 -14.23 8.83 -38.69
CA GLN A 67 -14.15 9.27 -40.07
C GLN A 67 -13.66 10.74 -40.08
N ASP A 68 -12.66 11.05 -40.92
CA ASP A 68 -12.05 12.38 -41.08
C ASP A 68 -10.95 12.79 -40.06
N ILE A 69 -10.25 11.82 -39.41
CA ILE A 69 -9.13 12.11 -38.51
C ILE A 69 -7.80 12.44 -39.23
N GLU A 70 -7.70 12.11 -40.53
CA GLU A 70 -6.51 12.30 -41.36
C GLU A 70 -5.92 13.73 -41.31
N PRO A 71 -6.73 14.81 -41.39
CA PRO A 71 -6.20 16.18 -41.29
C PRO A 71 -5.58 16.47 -39.93
N LEU A 72 -6.14 15.91 -38.84
CA LEU A 72 -5.64 16.11 -37.50
C LEU A 72 -4.33 15.34 -37.25
N LEU A 73 -4.20 14.13 -37.81
CA LEU A 73 -2.97 13.34 -37.79
C LEU A 73 -1.84 14.02 -38.54
N GLN A 74 -2.15 14.62 -39.72
CA GLN A 74 -1.19 15.39 -40.49
C GLN A 74 -0.77 16.68 -39.79
N ALA A 75 -1.71 17.40 -39.19
CA ALA A 75 -1.42 18.58 -38.37
C ALA A 75 -0.52 18.25 -37.17
N ALA A 76 -0.80 17.17 -36.46
CA ALA A 76 -0.01 16.71 -35.33
C ALA A 76 1.44 16.32 -35.72
N ASN A 77 1.67 15.91 -36.96
CA ASN A 77 2.98 15.52 -37.47
C ASN A 77 3.70 16.67 -38.23
N SER A 78 3.10 17.86 -38.30
CA SER A 78 3.68 19.04 -38.95
C SER A 78 4.65 19.79 -38.02
N ASP A 79 5.47 20.67 -38.61
CA ASP A 79 6.33 21.60 -37.86
C ASP A 79 5.63 22.95 -37.57
N SER A 80 4.29 23.02 -37.60
CA SER A 80 3.50 24.23 -37.37
C SER A 80 3.24 24.49 -35.89
N GLU A 81 2.91 25.73 -35.55
CA GLU A 81 2.49 26.09 -34.17
C GLU A 81 1.23 25.33 -33.72
N ASP A 82 0.41 24.86 -34.67
CA ASP A 82 -0.81 24.10 -34.41
C ASP A 82 -0.55 22.61 -34.12
N ALA A 83 0.67 22.10 -34.31
CA ALA A 83 0.98 20.68 -34.11
C ALA A 83 0.77 20.24 -32.68
N GLN A 84 1.10 21.09 -31.71
CA GLN A 84 0.91 20.78 -30.27
C GLN A 84 -0.58 20.73 -29.89
N SER A 85 -1.38 21.64 -30.47
CA SER A 85 -2.84 21.63 -30.26
C SER A 85 -3.48 20.38 -30.87
N ALA A 86 -3.08 20.01 -32.08
CA ALA A 86 -3.55 18.79 -32.75
C ALA A 86 -3.18 17.50 -31.96
N ARG A 87 -1.98 17.43 -31.40
CA ARG A 87 -1.56 16.32 -30.55
C ARG A 87 -2.38 16.23 -29.27
N GLN A 88 -2.67 17.36 -28.62
CA GLN A 88 -3.53 17.39 -27.42
C GLN A 88 -4.96 16.95 -27.74
N GLU A 89 -5.49 17.30 -28.90
CA GLU A 89 -6.79 16.87 -29.37
C GLU A 89 -6.84 15.35 -29.61
N LEU A 90 -5.82 14.78 -30.28
CA LEU A 90 -5.67 13.33 -30.47
C LEU A 90 -5.57 12.58 -29.14
N VAL A 91 -4.81 13.10 -28.17
CA VAL A 91 -4.75 12.54 -26.81
C VAL A 91 -6.12 12.56 -26.14
N SER A 92 -6.86 13.67 -26.26
CA SER A 92 -8.21 13.77 -25.72
C SER A 92 -9.16 12.73 -26.33
N MET A 93 -9.11 12.54 -27.66
CA MET A 93 -9.91 11.55 -28.38
C MET A 93 -9.56 10.11 -27.95
N LEU A 94 -8.27 9.78 -27.82
CA LEU A 94 -7.83 8.48 -27.31
C LEU A 94 -8.29 8.22 -25.87
N MET A 95 -8.16 9.23 -25.01
CA MET A 95 -8.59 9.15 -23.61
C MET A 95 -10.12 9.06 -23.49
N ASP A 96 -10.88 9.74 -24.32
CA ASP A 96 -12.34 9.68 -24.32
C ASP A 96 -12.87 8.33 -24.80
N ARG A 97 -12.20 7.74 -25.78
CA ARG A 97 -12.62 6.46 -26.36
C ARG A 97 -12.18 5.25 -25.53
N HIS A 98 -10.95 5.23 -25.08
CA HIS A 98 -10.34 4.08 -24.41
C HIS A 98 -10.12 4.28 -22.91
N GLY A 99 -10.09 5.52 -22.43
CA GLY A 99 -9.87 5.86 -21.03
C GLY A 99 -11.12 5.72 -20.16
N THR A 100 -10.89 5.62 -18.85
CA THR A 100 -11.93 5.69 -17.81
C THR A 100 -12.17 7.13 -17.35
N SER A 101 -11.63 8.11 -18.04
CA SER A 101 -11.58 9.53 -17.64
C SER A 101 -12.94 10.19 -17.42
N ARG A 102 -14.02 9.68 -18.05
CA ARG A 102 -15.39 10.14 -17.82
C ARG A 102 -16.00 9.64 -16.50
N VAL A 103 -15.44 8.56 -15.94
CA VAL A 103 -16.02 7.85 -14.78
C VAL A 103 -15.09 7.88 -13.57
N LEU A 104 -13.77 7.99 -13.79
CA LEU A 104 -12.76 7.98 -12.75
C LEU A 104 -11.89 9.24 -12.81
N PHE A 105 -12.00 10.08 -11.78
CA PHE A 105 -11.06 11.17 -11.55
C PHE A 105 -9.98 10.69 -10.59
N ARG A 106 -8.74 10.59 -11.07
CA ARG A 106 -7.59 10.25 -10.24
C ARG A 106 -6.84 11.50 -9.84
N ASN A 107 -7.11 12.01 -8.66
CA ASN A 107 -6.29 13.06 -8.06
C ASN A 107 -5.03 12.44 -7.46
N THR A 108 -3.87 12.92 -7.86
CA THR A 108 -2.61 12.57 -7.20
C THR A 108 -2.39 13.50 -5.99
N ARG A 109 -1.86 12.96 -4.89
CA ARG A 109 -1.55 13.73 -3.68
C ARG A 109 -0.73 15.01 -3.97
N ASN A 110 0.21 14.92 -4.90
CA ASN A 110 1.08 16.05 -5.28
C ASN A 110 0.33 17.20 -5.98
N GLY A 111 -0.84 16.94 -6.57
CA GLY A 111 -1.69 17.95 -7.20
C GLY A 111 -2.71 18.59 -6.27
N VAL A 112 -2.89 18.07 -5.05
CA VAL A 112 -3.92 18.53 -4.11
C VAL A 112 -3.25 19.07 -2.85
N LYS A 113 -3.51 20.33 -2.52
CA LYS A 113 -3.03 20.96 -1.27
C LYS A 113 -3.87 20.50 -0.08
N GLY A 114 -3.26 20.46 1.11
CA GLY A 114 -3.97 20.17 2.36
C GLY A 114 -3.80 18.76 2.91
N PHE A 115 -2.87 17.98 2.36
CA PHE A 115 -2.41 16.76 3.00
C PHE A 115 -1.35 17.06 4.07
N PRO A 116 -1.35 16.33 5.20
CA PRO A 116 -0.30 16.43 6.21
C PRO A 116 1.02 15.86 5.71
N LYS A 117 2.11 16.17 6.37
CA LYS A 117 3.36 15.46 6.20
C LYS A 117 3.29 14.10 6.89
N ARG A 118 4.13 13.17 6.46
CA ARG A 118 4.34 11.87 7.10
C ARG A 118 5.74 11.86 7.69
N GLU A 119 5.87 11.48 8.96
CA GLU A 119 7.13 11.38 9.67
C GLU A 119 7.32 9.95 10.16
N LEU A 120 8.42 9.32 9.75
CA LEU A 120 8.74 7.95 10.10
C LEU A 120 9.61 7.88 11.36
N HIS A 121 9.21 7.04 12.31
CA HIS A 121 9.97 6.69 13.51
C HIS A 121 10.19 5.18 13.52
N THR A 122 11.37 4.72 13.16
CA THR A 122 11.74 3.32 13.22
C THR A 122 12.33 2.99 14.59
N ILE A 123 11.81 1.93 15.23
CA ILE A 123 12.27 1.48 16.54
C ILE A 123 12.84 0.09 16.41
N LYS A 124 14.15 0.02 16.35
CA LYS A 124 14.91 -1.23 16.25
C LYS A 124 15.01 -1.90 17.61
N LEU A 125 14.54 -3.12 17.74
CA LEU A 125 14.45 -3.87 18.99
C LEU A 125 15.17 -5.23 18.86
N PRO A 126 15.76 -5.75 19.94
CA PRO A 126 16.44 -7.03 19.90
C PRO A 126 15.46 -8.18 19.70
N LEU A 127 15.87 -9.21 18.97
CA LEU A 127 15.10 -10.44 18.82
C LEU A 127 15.21 -11.30 20.10
N PRO A 128 14.11 -11.57 20.81
CA PRO A 128 14.11 -12.43 22.01
C PRO A 128 14.63 -13.84 21.73
N THR A 129 15.30 -14.43 22.72
CA THR A 129 15.85 -15.80 22.60
C THR A 129 14.75 -16.84 22.40
N GLN A 130 13.56 -16.62 22.97
CA GLN A 130 12.38 -17.47 22.78
C GLN A 130 11.97 -17.53 21.31
N TYR A 131 11.90 -16.38 20.64
CA TYR A 131 11.62 -16.32 19.20
C TYR A 131 12.74 -16.93 18.37
N GLN A 132 14.01 -16.69 18.73
CA GLN A 132 15.14 -17.31 18.03
C GLN A 132 15.05 -18.83 18.04
N THR A 133 14.68 -19.41 19.19
CA THR A 133 14.52 -20.86 19.33
C THR A 133 13.35 -21.37 18.49
N ALA A 134 12.19 -20.75 18.60
CA ALA A 134 11.00 -21.14 17.85
C ALA A 134 11.23 -21.05 16.32
N ILE A 135 11.87 -19.99 15.84
CA ILE A 135 12.22 -19.80 14.43
C ILE A 135 13.18 -20.90 13.95
N LYS A 136 14.21 -21.23 14.72
CA LYS A 136 15.15 -22.30 14.38
C LYS A 136 14.46 -23.66 14.27
N VAL A 137 13.61 -23.98 15.25
CA VAL A 137 12.85 -25.24 15.25
C VAL A 137 11.88 -25.28 14.07
N SER A 138 11.12 -24.22 13.84
CA SER A 138 10.22 -24.10 12.69
C SER A 138 10.97 -24.26 11.36
N GLY A 139 12.16 -23.70 11.24
CA GLY A 139 13.01 -23.86 10.05
C GLY A 139 13.41 -25.32 9.78
N ILE A 140 13.75 -26.06 10.83
CA ILE A 140 14.10 -27.49 10.72
C ILE A 140 12.87 -28.33 10.37
N MET A 141 11.75 -28.12 11.05
CA MET A 141 10.48 -28.84 10.79
C MET A 141 9.86 -28.45 9.45
N GLY A 142 10.02 -27.20 9.04
CA GLY A 142 9.47 -26.62 7.83
C GLY A 142 10.39 -26.71 6.60
N ALA A 143 11.39 -27.62 6.58
CA ALA A 143 12.35 -27.75 5.49
C ALA A 143 11.72 -28.00 4.10
N ARG A 144 10.44 -28.40 4.07
CA ARG A 144 9.65 -28.61 2.83
C ARG A 144 8.76 -27.41 2.46
N LYS A 145 8.68 -26.36 3.30
CA LYS A 145 7.87 -25.17 3.00
C LYS A 145 8.49 -24.39 1.83
N SER A 146 7.66 -23.77 1.02
CA SER A 146 8.11 -22.85 -0.02
C SER A 146 8.84 -21.64 0.58
N ALA A 147 9.64 -20.91 -0.20
CA ALA A 147 10.26 -19.66 0.25
C ALA A 147 9.21 -18.64 0.68
N GLU A 148 8.09 -18.59 -0.04
CA GLU A 148 6.97 -17.69 0.26
C GLU A 148 6.30 -18.00 1.60
N ASP A 149 6.05 -19.30 1.90
CA ASP A 149 5.48 -19.70 3.19
C ASP A 149 6.42 -19.36 4.33
N ARG A 150 7.74 -19.61 4.15
CA ARG A 150 8.75 -19.22 5.16
C ARG A 150 8.81 -17.71 5.36
N ALA A 151 8.77 -16.93 4.26
CA ALA A 151 8.75 -15.48 4.35
C ALA A 151 7.53 -14.98 5.13
N ARG A 152 6.35 -15.56 4.91
CA ARG A 152 5.12 -15.24 5.65
C ARG A 152 5.23 -15.59 7.12
N ASP A 153 5.76 -16.75 7.44
CA ASP A 153 5.98 -17.17 8.84
C ASP A 153 6.92 -16.19 9.56
N MET A 154 8.03 -15.82 8.91
CA MET A 154 9.05 -14.92 9.47
C MET A 154 8.55 -13.48 9.71
N LEU A 155 7.40 -13.09 9.16
CA LEU A 155 6.76 -11.79 9.45
C LEU A 155 6.14 -11.74 10.84
N TYR A 156 5.77 -12.88 11.42
CA TYR A 156 5.00 -12.97 12.66
C TYR A 156 5.67 -13.90 13.68
N PRO A 157 6.79 -13.50 14.30
CA PRO A 157 7.54 -14.35 15.22
C PRO A 157 6.73 -14.79 16.45
N GLU A 158 5.76 -13.98 16.89
CA GLU A 158 4.83 -14.32 17.95
C GLU A 158 3.95 -15.52 17.58
N ARG A 159 3.59 -15.66 16.32
CA ARG A 159 2.80 -16.81 15.85
C ARG A 159 3.63 -18.07 15.75
N ILE A 160 4.86 -17.98 15.23
CA ILE A 160 5.80 -19.12 15.23
C ILE A 160 5.99 -19.62 16.66
N TYR A 161 6.12 -18.72 17.62
CA TYR A 161 6.27 -19.06 19.03
C TYR A 161 5.02 -19.76 19.57
N GLN A 162 3.82 -19.27 19.25
CA GLN A 162 2.58 -19.93 19.65
C GLN A 162 2.38 -21.30 18.99
N GLU A 163 2.77 -21.48 17.73
CA GLU A 163 2.78 -22.79 17.07
C GLU A 163 3.72 -23.78 17.74
N PHE A 164 4.82 -23.28 18.33
CA PHE A 164 5.81 -24.10 19.04
C PHE A 164 5.42 -24.42 20.47
N GLU A 165 4.95 -23.43 21.25
CA GLU A 165 4.65 -23.55 22.69
C GLU A 165 3.15 -23.79 22.99
N GLY A 166 2.28 -23.64 22.00
CA GLY A 166 0.82 -23.73 22.11
C GLY A 166 0.12 -22.38 22.07
N ASP A 167 -1.17 -22.40 21.70
CA ASP A 167 -1.98 -21.20 21.48
C ASP A 167 -2.11 -20.28 22.70
N ASN A 168 -1.94 -20.84 23.90
CA ASN A 168 -2.00 -20.09 25.16
C ASN A 168 -0.65 -19.48 25.58
N ALA A 169 0.39 -19.63 24.75
CA ALA A 169 1.71 -19.08 25.05
C ALA A 169 1.69 -17.54 25.08
N THR A 170 2.15 -17.00 26.19
CA THR A 170 2.08 -15.56 26.50
C THR A 170 3.30 -14.82 25.94
N TRP A 171 3.42 -14.73 24.62
CA TRP A 171 4.52 -14.10 23.91
C TRP A 171 4.73 -12.62 24.30
N TRP A 172 3.69 -11.92 24.68
CA TRP A 172 3.71 -10.53 25.11
C TRP A 172 4.47 -10.28 26.41
N ASN A 173 4.84 -11.34 27.16
CA ASN A 173 5.61 -11.21 28.39
C ASN A 173 7.08 -10.86 28.17
N PHE A 174 7.60 -11.15 27.00
CA PHE A 174 9.01 -10.94 26.66
C PHE A 174 9.23 -10.20 25.32
N ASP A 175 8.17 -9.93 24.57
CA ASP A 175 8.27 -9.20 23.30
C ASP A 175 8.55 -7.71 23.55
N PRO A 176 9.73 -7.20 23.16
CA PRO A 176 10.09 -5.82 23.43
C PRO A 176 9.24 -4.81 22.65
N ARG A 177 8.51 -5.22 21.60
CA ARG A 177 7.56 -4.35 20.90
C ARG A 177 6.36 -4.02 21.79
N VAL A 178 5.93 -4.98 22.63
CA VAL A 178 4.84 -4.77 23.60
C VAL A 178 5.26 -3.83 24.71
N GLU A 179 6.46 -4.03 25.26
CA GLU A 179 7.02 -3.14 26.28
C GLU A 179 7.19 -1.71 25.75
N TRP A 180 7.73 -1.57 24.55
CA TRP A 180 7.83 -0.28 23.88
C TRP A 180 6.47 0.37 23.68
N LEU A 181 5.46 -0.38 23.20
CA LEU A 181 4.11 0.14 22.96
C LEU A 181 3.46 0.63 24.27
N MET A 182 3.55 -0.14 25.36
CA MET A 182 3.06 0.27 26.67
C MET A 182 3.73 1.55 27.15
N GLY A 183 5.06 1.63 27.07
CA GLY A 183 5.83 2.82 27.43
C GLY A 183 5.47 4.03 26.59
N TYR A 184 5.30 3.85 25.29
CA TYR A 184 4.87 4.90 24.39
C TYR A 184 3.48 5.44 24.75
N LEU A 185 2.49 4.58 24.91
CA LEU A 185 1.11 4.97 25.26
C LEU A 185 1.03 5.63 26.65
N THR A 186 1.79 5.13 27.60
CA THR A 186 1.84 5.69 28.95
C THR A 186 2.45 7.10 28.96
N SER A 187 3.46 7.33 28.14
CA SER A 187 4.14 8.63 28.00
C SER A 187 3.31 9.64 27.20
N HIS A 188 2.35 9.18 26.37
CA HIS A 188 1.56 10.01 25.47
C HIS A 188 0.05 9.84 25.72
N ARG A 189 -0.38 9.95 27.00
CA ARG A 189 -1.77 9.66 27.42
C ARG A 189 -2.84 10.53 26.74
N SER A 190 -2.49 11.71 26.29
CA SER A 190 -3.41 12.63 25.58
C SER A 190 -3.52 12.35 24.07
N GLN A 191 -2.64 11.51 23.52
CA GLN A 191 -2.63 11.20 22.10
C GLN A 191 -3.55 10.02 21.76
N LYS A 192 -4.32 10.16 20.70
CA LYS A 192 -5.05 9.06 20.08
C LYS A 192 -4.12 8.29 19.15
N VAL A 193 -3.98 6.98 19.38
CA VAL A 193 -3.02 6.14 18.65
C VAL A 193 -3.75 5.02 17.93
N LEU A 194 -3.55 4.93 16.63
CA LEU A 194 -4.03 3.81 15.81
C LEU A 194 -2.92 2.75 15.72
N VAL A 195 -3.16 1.55 16.22
CA VAL A 195 -2.25 0.41 16.12
C VAL A 195 -2.79 -0.58 15.10
N ILE A 196 -2.00 -0.91 14.09
CA ILE A 196 -2.40 -1.87 13.05
C ILE A 196 -1.55 -3.13 13.16
N CYS A 197 -2.24 -4.27 13.22
CA CYS A 197 -1.67 -5.62 13.19
C CYS A 197 -2.23 -6.36 11.97
N ALA A 198 -1.46 -7.30 11.39
CA ALA A 198 -1.98 -8.12 10.29
C ALA A 198 -3.08 -9.08 10.75
N LYS A 199 -3.07 -9.49 12.02
CA LYS A 199 -3.95 -10.54 12.56
C LYS A 199 -4.83 -10.02 13.68
N ALA A 200 -6.12 -10.41 13.66
CA ALA A 200 -7.08 -10.13 14.71
C ALA A 200 -6.63 -10.69 16.07
N ALA A 201 -6.07 -11.90 16.08
CA ALA A 201 -5.59 -12.53 17.33
C ALA A 201 -4.51 -11.68 18.02
N THR A 202 -3.55 -11.12 17.27
CA THR A 202 -2.51 -10.24 17.82
C THR A 202 -3.14 -8.96 18.39
N ALA A 203 -4.11 -8.35 17.67
CA ALA A 203 -4.80 -7.15 18.14
C ALA A 203 -5.58 -7.40 19.44
N LEU A 204 -6.30 -8.53 19.55
CA LEU A 204 -7.05 -8.92 20.74
C LEU A 204 -6.14 -9.19 21.95
N GLN A 205 -5.02 -9.89 21.73
CA GLN A 205 -4.04 -10.16 22.77
C GLN A 205 -3.37 -8.87 23.28
N LEU A 206 -3.03 -7.96 22.38
CA LEU A 206 -2.50 -6.64 22.75
C LEU A 206 -3.52 -5.82 23.55
N GLU A 207 -4.80 -5.79 23.15
CA GLU A 207 -5.85 -5.10 23.91
C GLU A 207 -5.90 -5.60 25.34
N GLN A 208 -5.97 -6.92 25.51
CA GLN A 208 -6.01 -7.53 26.83
C GLN A 208 -4.81 -7.12 27.69
N VAL A 209 -3.61 -7.19 27.13
CA VAL A 209 -2.37 -6.86 27.86
C VAL A 209 -2.31 -5.39 28.26
N LEU A 210 -2.65 -4.49 27.35
CA LEU A 210 -2.65 -3.05 27.60
C LEU A 210 -3.64 -2.67 28.71
N ARG A 211 -4.80 -3.29 28.71
CA ARG A 211 -5.82 -3.10 29.73
C ARG A 211 -5.40 -3.69 31.07
N GLU A 212 -4.92 -4.92 31.10
CA GLU A 212 -4.61 -5.65 32.35
C GLU A 212 -3.37 -5.09 33.08
N ARG A 213 -2.32 -4.69 32.31
CA ARG A 213 -1.07 -4.24 32.93
C ARG A 213 -1.03 -2.76 33.26
N GLU A 214 -1.52 -1.93 32.36
CA GLU A 214 -1.38 -0.47 32.46
C GLU A 214 -2.71 0.27 32.58
N GLY A 215 -3.84 -0.46 32.58
CA GLY A 215 -5.16 0.15 32.60
C GLY A 215 -5.41 1.08 31.40
N ILE A 216 -4.74 0.85 30.29
CA ILE A 216 -4.89 1.64 29.07
C ILE A 216 -6.25 1.35 28.45
N ARG A 217 -7.02 2.40 28.17
CA ARG A 217 -8.30 2.29 27.48
C ARG A 217 -8.06 1.97 26.01
N ALA A 218 -8.26 0.73 25.65
CA ALA A 218 -8.01 0.19 24.33
C ALA A 218 -9.31 -0.34 23.70
N ALA A 219 -9.60 0.09 22.48
CA ALA A 219 -10.66 -0.47 21.65
C ALA A 219 -10.05 -1.40 20.60
N VAL A 220 -10.81 -2.40 20.16
CA VAL A 220 -10.40 -3.33 19.11
C VAL A 220 -11.33 -3.22 17.91
N PHE A 221 -10.77 -3.45 16.73
CA PHE A 221 -11.50 -3.36 15.47
C PHE A 221 -11.01 -4.47 14.52
N HIS A 222 -11.78 -5.53 14.34
CA HIS A 222 -11.37 -6.68 13.55
C HIS A 222 -12.53 -7.27 12.73
N GLU A 223 -12.21 -8.16 11.81
CA GLU A 223 -13.16 -8.76 10.86
C GLU A 223 -14.28 -9.57 11.50
N GLY A 224 -14.05 -10.17 12.67
CA GLY A 224 -15.05 -10.95 13.41
C GLY A 224 -16.14 -10.12 14.11
N MET A 225 -16.00 -8.79 14.15
CA MET A 225 -16.98 -7.90 14.76
C MET A 225 -18.12 -7.55 13.77
N SER A 226 -19.32 -7.44 14.31
CA SER A 226 -20.47 -6.87 13.58
C SER A 226 -20.25 -5.39 13.27
N ILE A 227 -21.00 -4.85 12.31
CA ILE A 227 -20.96 -3.43 11.93
C ILE A 227 -21.24 -2.53 13.16
N ILE A 228 -22.20 -2.90 14.00
CA ILE A 228 -22.59 -2.14 15.19
C ILE A 228 -21.45 -2.11 16.20
N GLU A 229 -20.78 -3.23 16.45
CA GLU A 229 -19.63 -3.29 17.36
C GLU A 229 -18.48 -2.44 16.86
N ARG A 230 -18.20 -2.48 15.55
CA ARG A 230 -17.19 -1.63 14.92
C ARG A 230 -17.52 -0.15 15.05
N ASP A 231 -18.78 0.24 14.85
CA ASP A 231 -19.21 1.63 14.99
C ASP A 231 -19.08 2.11 16.43
N ARG A 232 -19.41 1.27 17.42
CA ARG A 232 -19.21 1.57 18.84
C ARG A 232 -17.73 1.74 19.20
N ALA A 233 -16.87 0.84 18.73
CA ALA A 233 -15.43 0.92 18.97
C ALA A 233 -14.83 2.20 18.35
N ALA A 234 -15.23 2.54 17.11
CA ALA A 234 -14.80 3.77 16.44
C ALA A 234 -15.29 5.03 17.15
N ALA A 235 -16.55 5.05 17.58
CA ALA A 235 -17.13 6.16 18.34
C ALA A 235 -16.42 6.36 19.70
N TRP A 236 -16.17 5.26 20.42
CA TRP A 236 -15.43 5.33 21.68
C TRP A 236 -13.99 5.79 21.49
N PHE A 237 -13.32 5.40 20.41
CA PHE A 237 -11.99 5.90 20.07
C PHE A 237 -12.00 7.37 19.70
N ALA A 238 -13.06 7.88 19.06
CA ALA A 238 -13.20 9.29 18.69
C ALA A 238 -13.50 10.23 19.90
N GLU A 239 -14.01 9.68 21.00
CA GLU A 239 -14.34 10.45 22.19
C GLU A 239 -13.05 10.95 22.89
N GLU A 240 -12.94 12.28 23.12
CA GLU A 240 -11.70 12.90 23.59
C GLU A 240 -11.39 12.59 25.05
N ASP A 241 -12.30 12.85 25.97
CA ASP A 241 -12.01 12.82 27.42
C ASP A 241 -12.09 11.43 28.02
N THR A 242 -13.16 10.68 27.71
CA THR A 242 -13.47 9.39 28.32
C THR A 242 -13.25 8.21 27.38
N GLY A 243 -12.94 8.50 26.13
CA GLY A 243 -12.77 7.51 25.07
C GLY A 243 -11.51 6.67 25.17
N ALA A 244 -11.42 5.66 24.29
CA ALA A 244 -10.22 4.87 24.16
C ALA A 244 -9.03 5.72 23.70
N GLN A 245 -7.88 5.51 24.34
CA GLN A 245 -6.62 6.14 23.91
C GLN A 245 -6.08 5.47 22.64
N VAL A 246 -6.23 4.15 22.54
CA VAL A 246 -5.71 3.35 21.45
C VAL A 246 -6.82 2.56 20.76
N LEU A 247 -6.76 2.50 19.43
CA LEU A 247 -7.55 1.58 18.64
C LEU A 247 -6.63 0.56 17.96
N LEU A 248 -6.79 -0.70 18.34
CA LEU A 248 -6.05 -1.83 17.77
C LEU A 248 -6.86 -2.44 16.63
N CYS A 249 -6.32 -2.39 15.41
CA CYS A 249 -7.00 -2.87 14.22
C CYS A 249 -6.30 -4.09 13.62
N SER A 250 -7.08 -5.06 13.15
CA SER A 250 -6.59 -6.01 12.15
C SER A 250 -6.54 -5.38 10.75
N GLU A 251 -5.83 -6.02 9.81
CA GLU A 251 -5.73 -5.55 8.42
C GLU A 251 -7.10 -5.30 7.80
N ILE A 252 -7.96 -6.32 7.81
CA ILE A 252 -9.30 -6.28 7.22
C ILE A 252 -10.24 -5.39 8.04
N GLY A 253 -10.12 -5.43 9.36
CA GLY A 253 -10.95 -4.65 10.25
C GLY A 253 -10.91 -3.15 9.96
N SER A 254 -9.73 -2.63 9.62
CA SER A 254 -9.53 -1.19 9.38
C SER A 254 -10.05 -0.69 8.02
N GLU A 255 -10.46 -1.55 7.10
CA GLU A 255 -10.89 -1.14 5.76
C GLU A 255 -12.09 -0.17 5.76
N GLY A 256 -12.01 0.85 4.89
CA GLY A 256 -13.12 1.79 4.65
C GLY A 256 -13.38 2.83 5.75
N ARG A 257 -12.62 2.82 6.84
CA ARG A 257 -12.77 3.79 7.94
C ARG A 257 -11.76 4.93 7.85
N ASN A 258 -12.14 6.04 8.45
CA ASN A 258 -11.37 7.27 8.52
C ASN A 258 -11.23 7.70 9.99
N PHE A 259 -10.00 7.94 10.42
CA PHE A 259 -9.67 8.33 11.80
C PHE A 259 -8.88 9.63 11.84
N GLN A 260 -9.31 10.66 11.08
CA GLN A 260 -8.62 11.95 10.92
C GLN A 260 -8.37 12.71 12.24
N PHE A 261 -9.09 12.38 13.31
CA PHE A 261 -8.87 12.96 14.64
C PHE A 261 -7.61 12.39 15.32
N ALA A 262 -7.04 11.28 14.81
CA ALA A 262 -5.77 10.73 15.28
C ALA A 262 -4.66 11.07 14.28
N SER A 263 -3.45 11.34 14.77
CA SER A 263 -2.27 11.61 13.96
C SER A 263 -1.12 10.64 14.23
N HIS A 264 -1.26 9.76 15.22
CA HIS A 264 -0.25 8.78 15.57
C HIS A 264 -0.66 7.37 15.13
N MET A 265 0.22 6.72 14.40
CA MET A 265 0.04 5.35 13.94
C MET A 265 1.20 4.48 14.40
N VAL A 266 0.90 3.28 14.89
CA VAL A 266 1.89 2.24 15.16
C VAL A 266 1.61 1.07 14.22
N MET A 267 2.57 0.71 13.41
CA MET A 267 2.55 -0.51 12.62
C MET A 267 3.26 -1.60 13.41
N PHE A 268 2.49 -2.41 14.14
CA PHE A 268 3.05 -3.49 14.98
C PHE A 268 3.74 -4.55 14.14
N ASP A 269 3.27 -4.74 12.93
CA ASP A 269 3.88 -5.49 11.85
C ASP A 269 3.74 -4.73 10.52
N LEU A 270 4.53 -5.10 9.52
CA LEU A 270 4.47 -4.52 8.18
C LEU A 270 3.78 -5.48 7.20
N PRO A 271 2.96 -4.96 6.28
CA PRO A 271 2.35 -5.75 5.25
C PRO A 271 3.38 -6.15 4.18
N PHE A 272 3.12 -7.26 3.51
CA PHE A 272 3.96 -7.77 2.43
C PHE A 272 3.86 -6.95 1.14
N ASN A 273 2.73 -6.31 0.92
CA ASN A 273 2.39 -5.58 -0.30
C ASN A 273 2.43 -4.06 -0.05
N PRO A 274 3.13 -3.27 -0.91
CA PRO A 274 3.17 -1.81 -0.80
C PRO A 274 1.80 -1.13 -0.82
N ASP A 275 0.83 -1.69 -1.56
CA ASP A 275 -0.53 -1.14 -1.60
C ASP A 275 -1.23 -1.22 -0.24
N LEU A 276 -0.97 -2.29 0.53
CA LEU A 276 -1.49 -2.42 1.89
C LEU A 276 -0.81 -1.43 2.84
N LEU A 277 0.49 -1.17 2.66
CA LEU A 277 1.19 -0.13 3.43
C LEU A 277 0.55 1.24 3.21
N GLU A 278 0.34 1.62 1.95
CA GLU A 278 -0.30 2.89 1.60
C GLU A 278 -1.74 2.96 2.14
N GLN A 279 -2.49 1.84 2.13
CA GLN A 279 -3.83 1.79 2.71
C GLN A 279 -3.81 1.97 4.24
N ARG A 280 -2.86 1.36 4.95
CA ARG A 280 -2.69 1.56 6.39
C ARG A 280 -2.45 3.04 6.69
N ILE A 281 -1.50 3.67 6.03
CA ILE A 281 -1.19 5.09 6.20
C ILE A 281 -2.39 5.96 5.84
N GLY A 282 -3.10 5.63 4.77
CA GLY A 282 -4.30 6.32 4.30
C GLY A 282 -5.48 6.31 5.28
N ARG A 283 -5.43 5.60 6.42
CA ARG A 283 -6.43 5.70 7.49
C ARG A 283 -6.38 7.04 8.19
N LEU A 284 -5.18 7.61 8.33
CA LEU A 284 -4.95 8.90 8.98
C LEU A 284 -4.62 10.00 7.96
N ASP A 285 -3.93 9.65 6.88
CA ASP A 285 -3.45 10.58 5.87
C ASP A 285 -4.56 10.99 4.89
N ARG A 286 -5.28 12.02 5.26
CA ARG A 286 -6.44 12.55 4.53
C ARG A 286 -6.39 14.06 4.42
N ILE A 287 -7.06 14.61 3.40
CA ILE A 287 -7.30 16.05 3.28
C ILE A 287 -8.07 16.51 4.51
N GLY A 288 -7.60 17.60 5.13
CA GLY A 288 -8.22 18.15 6.33
C GLY A 288 -7.68 17.58 7.65
N GLN A 289 -6.68 16.71 7.61
CA GLN A 289 -5.92 16.31 8.80
C GLN A 289 -5.16 17.54 9.35
N ALA A 290 -5.38 17.83 10.64
CA ALA A 290 -4.83 19.03 11.28
C ALA A 290 -3.35 18.91 11.67
N HIS A 291 -2.85 17.69 11.82
CA HIS A 291 -1.50 17.40 12.33
C HIS A 291 -0.73 16.51 11.36
N ASP A 292 0.59 16.62 11.37
CA ASP A 292 1.47 15.71 10.63
C ASP A 292 1.35 14.28 11.18
N ILE A 293 1.40 13.30 10.30
CA ILE A 293 1.21 11.90 10.64
C ILE A 293 2.51 11.32 11.19
N GLN A 294 2.47 10.83 12.42
CA GLN A 294 3.58 10.18 13.09
C GLN A 294 3.46 8.66 12.90
N ILE A 295 4.34 8.07 12.11
CA ILE A 295 4.34 6.63 11.77
C ILE A 295 5.42 5.94 12.59
N HIS A 296 5.03 5.13 13.57
CA HIS A 296 5.95 4.38 14.42
C HIS A 296 6.00 2.92 13.97
N VAL A 297 7.20 2.41 13.74
CA VAL A 297 7.44 1.05 13.30
C VAL A 297 8.42 0.35 14.26
N PRO A 298 7.91 -0.25 15.35
CA PRO A 298 8.72 -1.12 16.19
C PRO A 298 8.96 -2.45 15.47
N TYR A 299 10.20 -2.81 15.26
CA TYR A 299 10.56 -4.05 14.58
C TYR A 299 11.69 -4.81 15.28
N LEU A 300 11.63 -6.13 15.17
CA LEU A 300 12.66 -7.00 15.72
C LEU A 300 13.79 -7.19 14.70
N GLU A 301 15.04 -7.06 15.17
CA GLU A 301 16.22 -7.35 14.37
C GLU A 301 16.22 -8.79 13.86
N LYS A 302 16.84 -9.04 12.73
CA LYS A 302 17.00 -10.39 12.15
C LYS A 302 15.67 -11.11 11.89
N THR A 303 14.62 -10.37 11.61
CA THR A 303 13.33 -10.88 11.18
C THR A 303 12.97 -10.35 9.79
N ALA A 304 11.96 -10.94 9.17
CA ALA A 304 11.42 -10.42 7.91
C ALA A 304 10.93 -8.96 8.03
N GLN A 305 10.50 -8.54 9.24
CA GLN A 305 10.12 -7.15 9.49
C GLN A 305 11.30 -6.19 9.31
N SER A 306 12.52 -6.57 9.74
CA SER A 306 13.71 -5.75 9.54
C SER A 306 14.07 -5.57 8.06
N VAL A 307 13.84 -6.60 7.24
CA VAL A 307 14.02 -6.54 5.78
C VAL A 307 13.00 -5.60 5.15
N LEU A 308 11.72 -5.72 5.54
CA LEU A 308 10.65 -4.86 5.00
C LEU A 308 10.84 -3.39 5.39
N VAL A 309 11.25 -3.09 6.63
CA VAL A 309 11.53 -1.71 7.07
C VAL A 309 12.55 -1.07 6.13
N ARG A 310 13.67 -1.74 5.88
CA ARG A 310 14.71 -1.23 4.99
C ARG A 310 14.22 -1.10 3.56
N TRP A 311 13.54 -2.11 3.05
CA TRP A 311 13.04 -2.09 1.67
C TRP A 311 12.03 -0.95 1.44
N TYR A 312 11.06 -0.77 2.34
CA TYR A 312 10.09 0.30 2.24
C TYR A 312 10.69 1.69 2.45
N HIS A 313 11.61 1.84 3.41
CA HIS A 313 12.21 3.13 3.74
C HIS A 313 13.33 3.51 2.76
N GLU A 314 14.32 2.63 2.60
CA GLU A 314 15.52 2.94 1.82
C GLU A 314 15.34 2.70 0.32
N GLY A 315 14.52 1.71 -0.07
CA GLY A 315 14.29 1.33 -1.46
C GLY A 315 13.16 2.10 -2.13
N LEU A 316 12.01 2.25 -1.46
CA LEU A 316 10.80 2.82 -2.04
C LEU A 316 10.42 4.21 -1.49
N ASP A 317 11.00 4.62 -0.36
CA ASP A 317 10.61 5.86 0.35
C ASP A 317 9.08 5.92 0.62
N ALA A 318 8.48 4.74 0.95
CA ALA A 318 7.04 4.53 0.93
C ALA A 318 6.34 4.92 2.23
N PHE A 319 7.06 5.25 3.29
CA PHE A 319 6.46 5.73 4.54
C PHE A 319 6.16 7.24 4.48
N GLU A 320 7.15 8.03 4.11
CA GLU A 320 7.06 9.50 4.13
C GLU A 320 6.45 10.06 2.85
N HIS A 321 6.57 9.32 1.75
CA HIS A 321 6.00 9.70 0.46
C HIS A 321 5.05 8.62 -0.08
N THR A 322 4.07 9.04 -0.88
CA THR A 322 3.25 8.08 -1.64
C THR A 322 4.08 7.40 -2.71
N CYS A 323 3.98 6.08 -2.79
CA CYS A 323 4.74 5.27 -3.74
C CYS A 323 3.82 4.63 -4.80
N PRO A 324 3.34 5.39 -5.79
CA PRO A 324 2.44 4.86 -6.82
C PRO A 324 3.09 3.84 -7.76
N THR A 325 4.41 3.73 -7.71
CA THR A 325 5.22 2.76 -8.47
C THR A 325 5.56 1.52 -7.64
N GLY A 326 5.22 1.52 -6.35
CA GLY A 326 5.59 0.48 -5.41
C GLY A 326 5.16 -0.91 -5.83
N ARG A 327 3.95 -1.05 -6.37
CA ARG A 327 3.45 -2.33 -6.89
C ARG A 327 4.26 -2.85 -8.07
N THR A 328 4.58 -2.00 -9.03
CA THR A 328 5.39 -2.37 -10.20
C THR A 328 6.77 -2.84 -9.80
N ILE A 329 7.42 -2.12 -8.87
CA ILE A 329 8.74 -2.50 -8.36
C ILE A 329 8.64 -3.80 -7.56
N TYR A 330 7.65 -3.94 -6.68
CA TYR A 330 7.40 -5.17 -5.93
C TYR A 330 7.29 -6.39 -6.84
N ASP A 331 6.49 -6.30 -7.89
CA ASP A 331 6.31 -7.42 -8.84
C ASP A 331 7.62 -7.75 -9.59
N SER A 332 8.47 -6.75 -9.88
CA SER A 332 9.76 -6.96 -10.56
C SER A 332 10.81 -7.64 -9.70
N VAL A 333 10.80 -7.40 -8.39
CA VAL A 333 11.81 -7.94 -7.44
C VAL A 333 11.23 -9.01 -6.51
N TYR A 334 10.02 -9.49 -6.77
CA TYR A 334 9.25 -10.35 -5.87
C TYR A 334 10.05 -11.57 -5.38
N ASN A 335 10.66 -12.32 -6.29
CA ASN A 335 11.37 -13.54 -5.93
C ASN A 335 12.61 -13.26 -5.08
N ASP A 336 13.35 -12.21 -5.39
CA ASP A 336 14.55 -11.83 -4.64
C ASP A 336 14.16 -11.34 -3.24
N LEU A 337 13.14 -10.49 -3.14
CA LEU A 337 12.62 -10.01 -1.87
C LEU A 337 12.12 -11.15 -0.98
N ILE A 338 11.37 -12.12 -1.55
CA ILE A 338 10.91 -13.32 -0.85
C ILE A 338 12.06 -14.11 -0.24
N ASN A 339 13.16 -14.27 -0.97
CA ASN A 339 14.33 -15.00 -0.47
C ASN A 339 14.96 -14.30 0.74
N TYR A 340 15.08 -12.96 0.72
CA TYR A 340 15.57 -12.20 1.87
C TYR A 340 14.61 -12.24 3.06
N LEU A 341 13.31 -12.19 2.81
CA LEU A 341 12.29 -12.32 3.86
C LEU A 341 12.28 -13.70 4.49
N ALA A 342 12.48 -14.76 3.70
CA ALA A 342 12.57 -16.13 4.19
C ALA A 342 13.88 -16.43 4.95
N SER A 343 14.92 -15.63 4.73
CA SER A 343 16.26 -15.79 5.32
C SER A 343 16.84 -14.43 5.72
N PRO A 344 16.28 -13.76 6.75
CA PRO A 344 16.65 -12.38 7.11
C PRO A 344 18.10 -12.20 7.56
N ASP A 345 18.77 -13.28 7.92
CA ASP A 345 20.20 -13.27 8.29
C ASP A 345 21.14 -13.18 7.05
N GLN A 346 20.61 -13.46 5.86
CA GLN A 346 21.35 -13.32 4.60
C GLN A 346 21.26 -11.87 4.11
N THR A 347 22.32 -11.10 4.34
CA THR A 347 22.36 -9.69 3.95
C THR A 347 23.19 -9.43 2.68
N GLU A 348 23.92 -10.43 2.20
CA GLU A 348 24.73 -10.31 0.98
C GLU A 348 23.84 -10.02 -0.24
N GLY A 349 24.16 -8.94 -0.97
CA GLY A 349 23.40 -8.49 -2.13
C GLY A 349 22.09 -7.74 -1.81
N PHE A 350 21.67 -7.64 -0.54
CA PHE A 350 20.44 -6.92 -0.20
C PHE A 350 20.57 -5.40 -0.40
N ASP A 351 21.74 -4.84 -0.17
CA ASP A 351 22.02 -3.42 -0.44
C ASP A 351 21.94 -3.11 -1.94
N ASP A 352 22.36 -4.05 -2.79
CA ASP A 352 22.22 -3.92 -4.24
C ASP A 352 20.75 -4.00 -4.68
N LEU A 353 19.94 -4.86 -4.07
CA LEU A 353 18.50 -4.93 -4.30
C LEU A 353 17.83 -3.59 -3.93
N ILE A 354 18.13 -3.04 -2.76
CA ILE A 354 17.60 -1.74 -2.31
C ILE A 354 17.98 -0.64 -3.30
N LYS A 355 19.25 -0.59 -3.71
CA LYS A 355 19.75 0.40 -4.69
C LYS A 355 19.00 0.28 -6.02
N ASN A 356 18.84 -0.94 -6.54
CA ASN A 356 18.11 -1.19 -7.77
C ASN A 356 16.63 -0.73 -7.65
N CYS A 357 15.97 -1.04 -6.53
CA CYS A 357 14.59 -0.58 -6.29
C CYS A 357 14.49 0.96 -6.27
N ARG A 358 15.46 1.64 -5.65
CA ARG A 358 15.51 3.10 -5.61
C ARG A 358 15.70 3.70 -7.01
N GLU A 359 16.63 3.16 -7.79
CA GLU A 359 16.89 3.60 -9.17
C GLU A 359 15.64 3.40 -10.06
N GLN A 360 14.97 2.26 -9.95
CA GLN A 360 13.70 2.01 -10.64
C GLN A 360 12.60 2.99 -10.20
N HIS A 361 12.52 3.28 -8.89
CA HIS A 361 11.54 4.21 -8.35
C HIS A 361 11.74 5.62 -8.90
N GLU A 362 12.98 6.10 -8.95
CA GLU A 362 13.33 7.42 -9.48
C GLU A 362 13.06 7.50 -10.99
N ALA A 363 13.42 6.47 -11.76
CA ALA A 363 13.15 6.40 -13.19
C ALA A 363 11.65 6.44 -13.49
N LEU A 364 10.85 5.63 -12.81
CA LEU A 364 9.39 5.61 -12.98
C LEU A 364 8.69 6.89 -12.50
N LYS A 365 9.27 7.60 -11.51
CA LYS A 365 8.81 8.93 -11.10
C LYS A 365 9.10 10.00 -12.18
N ALA A 366 10.25 9.92 -12.83
CA ALA A 366 10.64 10.84 -13.89
C ALA A 366 9.72 10.67 -15.11
N ASP A 367 9.48 9.44 -15.56
CA ASP A 367 8.57 9.12 -16.66
C ASP A 367 7.15 9.64 -16.41
N ARG A 368 6.63 9.48 -15.19
CA ARG A 368 5.30 10.00 -14.85
C ARG A 368 5.21 11.52 -14.77
N LYS A 369 6.31 12.22 -14.50
CA LYS A 369 6.35 13.70 -14.52
C LYS A 369 6.40 14.25 -15.94
N SER A 370 6.90 13.48 -16.90
CA SER A 370 6.93 13.87 -18.32
C SER A 370 5.58 13.64 -19.03
N VAL A 371 4.63 12.99 -18.38
CA VAL A 371 3.29 12.64 -18.92
C VAL A 371 2.17 13.51 -18.31
N VAL A 372 2.49 14.50 -17.47
CA VAL A 372 1.53 15.46 -16.89
C VAL A 372 1.83 16.89 -17.45
#